data_467b2bed02ac1900de147133199b6bec
#
_entry.id   467b2bed02ac1900de147133199b6bec
#
_cell.length_a   1.000
_cell.length_b   1.000
_cell.length_c   1.000
_cell.angle_alpha   90.00
_cell.angle_beta   90.00
_cell.angle_gamma   90.00
#
_symmetry.space_group_name_H-M   'P 1'
#
loop_
_entity.id
_entity.type
_entity.pdbx_description
1 polymer ?
#
loop_
_entity_poly.entity_id
_entity_poly.type
_entity_poly.pdbx_seq_one_letter_code
_entity_poly.pdbx_strand_id
1 'polypeptide(L)'
;LSGVIVPWIGGYLISLFFNMDFYTAIFTGTALTATSIAITSNVLREMGKLHQPFAKAIIGAAVIDDILSLIVLSICKDLGATGELVPMAVLLTVIKSIGFVVIAAVMGINVILPLISRMDATKLARQFPEFLFIFAMMVAFFYAMAAEFVGVSAIVGAFLAGVCVNRVSLKHSLDIKIGAEYLYIIFAAIFFVSLGIIVDLQYLFEKPEILWFIIALIAVAIVTKVVGCGLPVRLFGMNTRDSLIVGIGM
;
A
#
# COMPACT_ATOMS: atom_id res chain seq x y z
N LEU A 1 5.86 -6.87 -9.91
CA LEU A 1 7.05 -6.13 -10.36
C LEU A 1 6.75 -5.21 -11.54
N SER A 2 6.17 -5.68 -12.64
CA SER A 2 5.82 -4.84 -13.78
C SER A 2 4.82 -3.73 -13.45
N GLY A 3 3.86 -3.99 -12.54
CA GLY A 3 2.92 -2.99 -12.02
C GLY A 3 3.55 -1.87 -11.18
N VAL A 4 4.81 -2.03 -10.76
CA VAL A 4 5.63 -1.00 -10.11
C VAL A 4 6.56 -0.32 -11.11
N ILE A 5 7.31 -1.12 -11.88
CA ILE A 5 8.36 -0.63 -12.78
C ILE A 5 7.77 0.22 -13.92
N VAL A 6 6.71 -0.26 -14.57
CA VAL A 6 6.13 0.43 -15.73
C VAL A 6 5.51 1.80 -15.34
N PRO A 7 4.71 1.92 -14.28
CA PRO A 7 4.24 3.23 -13.80
C PRO A 7 5.36 4.14 -13.33
N TRP A 8 6.40 3.58 -12.65
CA TRP A 8 7.55 4.36 -12.23
C TRP A 8 8.28 5.00 -13.42
N ILE A 9 8.58 4.20 -14.45
CA ILE A 9 9.20 4.71 -15.68
C ILE A 9 8.30 5.74 -16.37
N GLY A 10 6.98 5.48 -16.43
CA GLY A 10 6.03 6.40 -17.04
C GLY A 10 5.99 7.76 -16.33
N GLY A 11 5.92 7.77 -15.00
CA GLY A 11 5.95 8.99 -14.20
C GLY A 11 7.27 9.75 -14.30
N TYR A 12 8.37 9.03 -14.31
CA TYR A 12 9.69 9.61 -14.50
C TYR A 12 9.82 10.29 -15.87
N LEU A 13 9.49 9.60 -16.96
CA LEU A 13 9.60 10.11 -18.33
C LEU A 13 8.68 11.30 -18.60
N ILE A 14 7.42 11.25 -18.13
CA ILE A 14 6.51 12.38 -18.32
C ILE A 14 6.97 13.62 -17.56
N SER A 15 7.55 13.48 -16.38
CA SER A 15 8.11 14.58 -15.61
C SER A 15 9.30 15.22 -16.33
N LEU A 16 10.19 14.41 -16.91
CA LEU A 16 11.30 14.92 -17.74
C LEU A 16 10.79 15.63 -19.00
N PHE A 17 9.72 15.11 -19.63
CA PHE A 17 9.12 15.76 -20.81
C PHE A 17 8.59 17.16 -20.49
N PHE A 18 8.09 17.37 -19.28
CA PHE A 18 7.68 18.70 -18.79
C PHE A 18 8.81 19.52 -18.16
N ASN A 19 10.08 19.16 -18.44
CA ASN A 19 11.28 19.83 -17.94
C ASN A 19 11.36 19.96 -16.41
N MET A 20 10.82 18.99 -15.69
CA MET A 20 10.99 18.93 -14.24
C MET A 20 12.39 18.43 -13.89
N ASP A 21 12.89 18.84 -12.73
CA ASP A 21 14.18 18.43 -12.24
C ASP A 21 14.22 16.92 -11.93
N PHE A 22 15.43 16.38 -11.88
CA PHE A 22 15.69 14.95 -11.70
C PHE A 22 15.02 14.38 -10.44
N TYR A 23 15.07 15.10 -9.33
CA TYR A 23 14.46 14.65 -8.07
C TYR A 23 12.94 14.63 -8.17
N THR A 24 12.33 15.68 -8.67
CA THR A 24 10.88 15.74 -8.91
C THR A 24 10.42 14.60 -9.82
N ALA A 25 11.18 14.30 -10.89
CA ALA A 25 10.86 13.20 -11.79
C ALA A 25 10.90 11.82 -11.09
N ILE A 26 11.91 11.57 -10.26
CA ILE A 26 12.02 10.33 -9.47
C ILE A 26 10.86 10.20 -8.48
N PHE A 27 10.55 11.26 -7.72
CA PHE A 27 9.44 11.25 -6.76
C PHE A 27 8.08 11.09 -7.45
N THR A 28 7.87 11.72 -8.60
CA THR A 28 6.64 11.54 -9.39
C THR A 28 6.51 10.09 -9.88
N GLY A 29 7.59 9.51 -10.41
CA GLY A 29 7.61 8.09 -10.77
C GLY A 29 7.24 7.20 -9.57
N THR A 30 7.83 7.49 -8.41
CA THR A 30 7.57 6.74 -7.17
C THR A 30 6.12 6.89 -6.71
N ALA A 31 5.54 8.08 -6.80
CA ALA A 31 4.14 8.31 -6.45
C ALA A 31 3.17 7.49 -7.31
N LEU A 32 3.48 7.27 -8.60
CA LEU A 32 2.67 6.44 -9.48
C LEU A 32 2.76 4.92 -9.21
N THR A 33 3.73 4.47 -8.44
CA THR A 33 3.83 3.04 -8.11
C THR A 33 2.74 2.59 -7.15
N ALA A 34 2.35 3.42 -6.20
CA ALA A 34 1.39 3.06 -5.16
C ALA A 34 -0.02 2.84 -5.72
N THR A 35 -0.71 1.83 -5.19
CA THR A 35 -2.07 1.44 -5.60
C THR A 35 -2.99 1.34 -4.38
N SER A 36 -4.21 1.90 -4.47
CA SER A 36 -5.20 1.76 -3.40
C SER A 36 -6.01 0.48 -3.52
N ILE A 37 -5.66 -0.53 -2.72
CA ILE A 37 -6.41 -1.79 -2.63
C ILE A 37 -7.82 -1.57 -2.08
N ALA A 38 -7.99 -0.63 -1.17
CA ALA A 38 -9.23 -0.44 -0.44
C ALA A 38 -10.41 -0.13 -1.38
N ILE A 39 -10.21 0.74 -2.37
CA ILE A 39 -11.24 1.10 -3.35
C ILE A 39 -11.61 -0.11 -4.20
N THR A 40 -10.61 -0.77 -4.78
CA THR A 40 -10.83 -1.92 -5.67
C THR A 40 -11.48 -3.09 -4.93
N SER A 41 -11.05 -3.40 -3.72
CA SER A 41 -11.66 -4.49 -2.93
C SER A 41 -13.10 -4.18 -2.54
N ASN A 42 -13.44 -2.93 -2.24
CA ASN A 42 -14.81 -2.53 -1.96
C ASN A 42 -15.71 -2.68 -3.20
N VAL A 43 -15.26 -2.18 -4.35
CA VAL A 43 -15.98 -2.34 -5.62
C VAL A 43 -16.21 -3.82 -5.95
N LEU A 44 -15.18 -4.66 -5.83
CA LEU A 44 -15.29 -6.09 -6.07
C LEU A 44 -16.25 -6.78 -5.08
N ARG A 45 -16.29 -6.31 -3.84
CA ARG A 45 -17.21 -6.80 -2.80
C ARG A 45 -18.66 -6.45 -3.12
N GLU A 46 -18.92 -5.19 -3.49
CA GLU A 46 -20.26 -4.71 -3.88
C GLU A 46 -20.77 -5.44 -5.13
N MET A 47 -19.89 -5.75 -6.07
CA MET A 47 -20.21 -6.54 -7.26
C MET A 47 -20.38 -8.04 -6.98
N GLY A 48 -20.11 -8.53 -5.75
CA GLY A 48 -20.15 -9.95 -5.40
C GLY A 48 -19.05 -10.79 -6.07
N LYS A 49 -17.96 -10.16 -6.54
CA LYS A 49 -16.91 -10.80 -7.36
C LYS A 49 -15.58 -11.06 -6.65
N LEU A 50 -15.52 -10.87 -5.32
CA LEU A 50 -14.30 -11.10 -4.54
C LEU A 50 -13.72 -12.52 -4.65
N HIS A 51 -14.54 -13.51 -4.96
CA HIS A 51 -14.11 -14.92 -5.06
C HIS A 51 -13.57 -15.30 -6.44
N GLN A 52 -13.69 -14.41 -7.43
CA GLN A 52 -13.22 -14.66 -8.80
C GLN A 52 -11.68 -14.71 -8.87
N PRO A 53 -11.11 -15.48 -9.83
CA PRO A 53 -9.66 -15.59 -9.97
C PRO A 53 -8.96 -14.24 -10.18
N PHE A 54 -9.54 -13.35 -10.97
CA PHE A 54 -8.98 -12.02 -11.20
C PHE A 54 -8.99 -11.15 -9.93
N ALA A 55 -10.02 -11.27 -9.07
CA ALA A 55 -10.08 -10.54 -7.81
C ALA A 55 -8.97 -11.00 -6.84
N LYS A 56 -8.74 -12.32 -6.76
CA LYS A 56 -7.64 -12.87 -5.96
C LYS A 56 -6.28 -12.43 -6.50
N ALA A 57 -6.13 -12.34 -7.82
CA ALA A 57 -4.90 -11.85 -8.46
C ALA A 57 -4.67 -10.36 -8.13
N ILE A 58 -5.71 -9.51 -8.21
CA ILE A 58 -5.63 -8.09 -7.84
C ILE A 58 -5.20 -7.95 -6.38
N ILE A 59 -5.92 -8.57 -5.45
CA ILE A 59 -5.62 -8.44 -4.00
C ILE A 59 -4.22 -8.97 -3.68
N GLY A 60 -3.83 -10.10 -4.23
CA GLY A 60 -2.50 -10.67 -4.03
C GLY A 60 -1.38 -9.81 -4.62
N ALA A 61 -1.58 -9.28 -5.83
CA ALA A 61 -0.62 -8.41 -6.48
C ALA A 61 -0.47 -7.08 -5.74
N ALA A 62 -1.58 -6.51 -5.29
CA ALA A 62 -1.59 -5.23 -4.58
C ALA A 62 -0.89 -5.28 -3.23
N VAL A 63 -0.97 -6.39 -2.48
CA VAL A 63 -0.17 -6.60 -1.25
C VAL A 63 1.33 -6.55 -1.53
N ILE A 64 1.76 -7.16 -2.63
CA ILE A 64 3.18 -7.15 -3.05
C ILE A 64 3.56 -5.75 -3.56
N ASP A 65 2.66 -5.10 -4.30
CA ASP A 65 2.83 -3.76 -4.84
C ASP A 65 3.09 -2.72 -3.73
N ASP A 66 2.33 -2.78 -2.63
CA ASP A 66 2.51 -1.91 -1.46
C ASP A 66 3.92 -2.04 -0.87
N ILE A 67 4.39 -3.27 -0.67
CA ILE A 67 5.73 -3.52 -0.13
C ILE A 67 6.81 -2.99 -1.09
N LEU A 68 6.66 -3.25 -2.39
CA LEU A 68 7.61 -2.81 -3.40
C LEU A 68 7.64 -1.29 -3.54
N SER A 69 6.48 -0.64 -3.54
CA SER A 69 6.34 0.82 -3.63
C SER A 69 7.00 1.52 -2.43
N LEU A 70 6.90 0.93 -1.24
CA LEU A 70 7.56 1.46 -0.04
C LEU A 70 9.09 1.27 -0.07
N ILE A 71 9.57 0.18 -0.65
CA ILE A 71 11.02 -0.02 -0.90
C ILE A 71 11.52 1.06 -1.89
N VAL A 72 10.79 1.27 -2.99
CA VAL A 72 11.14 2.31 -3.98
C VAL A 72 11.13 3.69 -3.33
N LEU A 73 10.10 4.01 -2.54
CA LEU A 73 10.00 5.28 -1.82
C LEU A 73 11.18 5.49 -0.84
N SER A 74 11.58 4.45 -0.12
CA SER A 74 12.73 4.52 0.80
C SER A 74 14.02 4.85 0.04
N ILE A 75 14.25 4.15 -1.09
CA ILE A 75 15.40 4.41 -1.96
C ILE A 75 15.40 5.85 -2.50
N CYS A 76 14.24 6.33 -2.95
CA CYS A 76 14.09 7.69 -3.46
C CYS A 76 14.30 8.75 -2.38
N LYS A 77 13.83 8.51 -1.15
CA LYS A 77 14.09 9.40 -0.01
C LYS A 77 15.59 9.50 0.30
N ASP A 78 16.29 8.37 0.34
CA ASP A 78 17.73 8.35 0.60
C ASP A 78 18.49 9.09 -0.50
N LEU A 79 18.12 8.88 -1.78
CA LEU A 79 18.68 9.60 -2.91
C LEU A 79 18.42 11.12 -2.83
N GLY A 80 17.21 11.52 -2.43
CA GLY A 80 16.85 12.93 -2.25
C GLY A 80 17.58 13.59 -1.08
N ALA A 81 17.93 12.85 -0.04
CA ALA A 81 18.62 13.35 1.15
C ALA A 81 20.14 13.47 0.95
N THR A 82 20.75 12.53 0.25
CA THR A 82 22.22 12.46 0.09
C THR A 82 22.72 12.97 -1.24
N GLY A 83 21.88 13.09 -2.25
CA GLY A 83 22.23 13.50 -3.60
C GLY A 83 23.01 12.46 -4.41
N GLU A 84 23.39 11.35 -3.79
CA GLU A 84 24.17 10.29 -4.40
C GLU A 84 23.51 8.92 -4.20
N LEU A 85 23.50 8.11 -5.26
CA LEU A 85 23.16 6.71 -5.16
C LEU A 85 24.37 5.96 -4.56
N VAL A 86 24.30 5.65 -3.28
CA VAL A 86 25.26 4.76 -2.64
C VAL A 86 24.74 3.33 -2.78
N PRO A 87 25.27 2.48 -3.68
CA PRO A 87 24.73 1.15 -3.96
C PRO A 87 24.65 0.27 -2.71
N MET A 88 25.58 0.46 -1.76
CA MET A 88 25.57 -0.27 -0.48
C MET A 88 24.41 0.18 0.41
N ALA A 89 24.05 1.45 0.44
CA ALA A 89 22.90 1.95 1.21
C ALA A 89 21.58 1.39 0.65
N VAL A 90 21.43 1.39 -0.67
CA VAL A 90 20.28 0.79 -1.36
C VAL A 90 20.17 -0.70 -1.04
N LEU A 91 21.27 -1.46 -1.16
CA LEU A 91 21.29 -2.88 -0.83
C LEU A 91 20.93 -3.14 0.63
N LEU A 92 21.45 -2.35 1.55
CA LEU A 92 21.14 -2.42 2.98
C LEU A 92 19.64 -2.14 3.24
N THR A 93 19.06 -1.13 2.59
CA THR A 93 17.64 -0.81 2.70
C THR A 93 16.77 -1.95 2.20
N VAL A 94 17.11 -2.54 1.06
CA VAL A 94 16.39 -3.71 0.52
C VAL A 94 16.48 -4.91 1.48
N ILE A 95 17.67 -5.23 1.98
CA ILE A 95 17.89 -6.34 2.92
C ILE A 95 17.11 -6.08 4.23
N LYS A 96 17.16 -4.89 4.78
CA LYS A 96 16.42 -4.51 6.00
C LYS A 96 14.91 -4.63 5.78
N SER A 97 14.40 -4.13 4.65
CA SER A 97 12.96 -4.17 4.35
C SER A 97 12.46 -5.60 4.18
N ILE A 98 13.15 -6.43 3.40
CA ILE A 98 12.79 -7.83 3.22
C ILE A 98 12.96 -8.60 4.53
N GLY A 99 14.07 -8.39 5.24
CA GLY A 99 14.33 -9.00 6.54
C GLY A 99 13.25 -8.65 7.56
N PHE A 100 12.85 -7.39 7.65
CA PHE A 100 11.76 -6.95 8.51
C PHE A 100 10.44 -7.66 8.16
N VAL A 101 10.06 -7.68 6.88
CA VAL A 101 8.82 -8.33 6.43
C VAL A 101 8.81 -9.82 6.80
N VAL A 102 9.92 -10.53 6.58
CA VAL A 102 10.05 -11.95 6.93
C VAL A 102 9.97 -12.16 8.44
N ILE A 103 10.72 -11.40 9.22
CA ILE A 103 10.73 -11.50 10.69
C ILE A 103 9.35 -11.17 11.25
N ALA A 104 8.73 -10.07 10.79
CA ALA A 104 7.41 -9.65 11.19
C ALA A 104 6.34 -10.70 10.86
N ALA A 105 6.39 -11.30 9.66
CA ALA A 105 5.48 -12.37 9.28
C ALA A 105 5.66 -13.63 10.15
N VAL A 106 6.90 -14.06 10.40
CA VAL A 106 7.22 -15.21 11.26
C VAL A 106 6.76 -14.96 12.70
N MET A 107 7.05 -13.78 13.23
CA MET A 107 6.61 -13.37 14.58
C MET A 107 5.07 -13.29 14.65
N GLY A 108 4.44 -12.75 13.60
CA GLY A 108 2.99 -12.69 13.49
C GLY A 108 2.34 -14.07 13.57
N ILE A 109 2.85 -15.02 12.78
CA ILE A 109 2.30 -16.39 12.72
C ILE A 109 2.59 -17.18 14.00
N ASN A 110 3.80 -17.13 14.54
CA ASN A 110 4.23 -18.00 15.62
C ASN A 110 3.97 -17.43 17.02
N VAL A 111 3.87 -16.12 17.16
CA VAL A 111 3.71 -15.44 18.46
C VAL A 111 2.37 -14.74 18.55
N ILE A 112 2.09 -13.80 17.64
CA ILE A 112 0.92 -12.93 17.75
C ILE A 112 -0.36 -13.71 17.52
N LEU A 113 -0.41 -14.55 16.49
CA LEU A 113 -1.58 -15.35 16.13
C LEU A 113 -2.00 -16.30 17.24
N PRO A 114 -1.13 -17.15 17.86
CA PRO A 114 -1.51 -17.96 18.99
C PRO A 114 -1.82 -17.14 20.25
N LEU A 115 -1.19 -15.99 20.44
CA LEU A 115 -1.49 -15.11 21.57
C LEU A 115 -2.91 -14.54 21.48
N ILE A 116 -3.29 -13.99 20.33
CA ILE A 116 -4.64 -13.46 20.08
C ILE A 116 -5.67 -14.57 20.22
N SER A 117 -5.43 -15.76 19.67
CA SER A 117 -6.37 -16.86 19.76
C SER A 117 -6.57 -17.36 21.21
N ARG A 118 -5.52 -17.35 22.03
CA ARG A 118 -5.63 -17.65 23.46
C ARG A 118 -6.42 -16.57 24.20
N MET A 119 -6.20 -15.31 23.88
CA MET A 119 -6.90 -14.19 24.49
C MET A 119 -8.40 -14.21 24.15
N ASP A 120 -8.76 -14.54 22.89
CA ASP A 120 -10.14 -14.70 22.43
C ASP A 120 -10.91 -15.78 23.21
N ALA A 121 -10.20 -16.80 23.71
CA ALA A 121 -10.79 -17.87 24.53
C ALA A 121 -11.00 -17.48 26.01
N THR A 122 -10.49 -16.33 26.46
CA THR A 122 -10.56 -15.91 27.85
C THR A 122 -11.94 -15.39 28.27
N LYS A 123 -12.21 -15.40 29.58
CA LYS A 123 -13.40 -14.77 30.14
C LYS A 123 -13.44 -13.27 29.92
N LEU A 124 -12.27 -12.63 29.90
CA LEU A 124 -12.11 -11.19 29.65
C LEU A 124 -12.62 -10.80 28.26
N ALA A 125 -12.27 -11.54 27.22
CA ALA A 125 -12.75 -11.27 25.86
C ALA A 125 -14.28 -11.44 25.72
N ARG A 126 -14.88 -12.33 26.51
CA ARG A 126 -16.34 -12.50 26.54
C ARG A 126 -17.06 -11.38 27.28
N GLN A 127 -16.42 -10.82 28.30
CA GLN A 127 -17.00 -9.78 29.14
C GLN A 127 -16.77 -8.37 28.57
N PHE A 128 -15.67 -8.18 27.85
CA PHE A 128 -15.26 -6.91 27.23
C PHE A 128 -14.83 -7.16 25.77
N PRO A 129 -15.75 -7.08 24.80
CA PRO A 129 -15.46 -7.32 23.38
C PRO A 129 -14.35 -6.40 22.83
N GLU A 130 -14.27 -5.14 23.33
CA GLU A 130 -13.31 -4.14 22.92
C GLU A 130 -11.85 -4.51 23.29
N PHE A 131 -11.68 -5.42 24.25
CA PHE A 131 -10.37 -5.85 24.73
C PHE A 131 -9.50 -6.43 23.59
N LEU A 132 -10.08 -7.26 22.72
CA LEU A 132 -9.37 -7.82 21.57
C LEU A 132 -9.02 -6.77 20.52
N PHE A 133 -9.92 -5.82 20.31
CA PHE A 133 -9.65 -4.69 19.42
C PHE A 133 -8.48 -3.83 19.93
N ILE A 134 -8.50 -3.46 21.21
CA ILE A 134 -7.42 -2.68 21.82
C ILE A 134 -6.09 -3.44 21.71
N PHE A 135 -6.10 -4.75 21.96
CA PHE A 135 -4.89 -5.57 21.83
C PHE A 135 -4.39 -5.63 20.38
N ALA A 136 -5.28 -5.79 19.41
CA ALA A 136 -4.92 -5.77 17.98
C ALA A 136 -4.32 -4.42 17.58
N MET A 137 -4.84 -3.30 18.09
CA MET A 137 -4.28 -1.96 17.90
C MET A 137 -2.89 -1.82 18.54
N MET A 138 -2.69 -2.32 19.75
CA MET A 138 -1.36 -2.33 20.39
C MET A 138 -0.35 -3.10 19.54
N VAL A 139 -0.73 -4.25 18.99
CA VAL A 139 0.12 -5.03 18.08
C VAL A 139 0.42 -4.23 16.81
N ALA A 140 -0.57 -3.55 16.22
CA ALA A 140 -0.36 -2.73 15.04
C ALA A 140 0.62 -1.57 15.29
N PHE A 141 0.49 -0.87 16.41
CA PHE A 141 1.43 0.19 16.81
C PHE A 141 2.82 -0.36 17.10
N PHE A 142 2.92 -1.51 17.76
CA PHE A 142 4.22 -2.16 18.03
C PHE A 142 4.95 -2.51 16.72
N TYR A 143 4.24 -3.08 15.75
CA TYR A 143 4.80 -3.39 14.43
C TYR A 143 5.17 -2.13 13.66
N ALA A 144 4.36 -1.08 13.73
CA ALA A 144 4.64 0.21 13.11
C ALA A 144 5.93 0.82 13.68
N MET A 145 6.06 0.84 15.00
CA MET A 145 7.25 1.31 15.68
C MET A 145 8.49 0.47 15.33
N ALA A 146 8.36 -0.85 15.34
CA ALA A 146 9.46 -1.76 14.98
C ALA A 146 9.92 -1.55 13.53
N ALA A 147 8.98 -1.31 12.59
CA ALA A 147 9.29 -0.97 11.20
C ALA A 147 10.14 0.30 11.11
N GLU A 148 9.72 1.34 11.82
CA GLU A 148 10.38 2.65 11.81
C GLU A 148 11.80 2.56 12.38
N PHE A 149 12.02 1.80 13.47
CA PHE A 149 13.36 1.55 14.01
C PHE A 149 14.31 0.88 13.03
N VAL A 150 13.79 0.03 12.14
CA VAL A 150 14.59 -0.63 11.09
C VAL A 150 14.80 0.26 9.87
N GLY A 151 14.09 1.40 9.79
CA GLY A 151 14.11 2.32 8.64
C GLY A 151 13.10 1.93 7.55
N VAL A 152 12.11 1.11 7.89
CA VAL A 152 10.97 0.77 7.03
C VAL A 152 9.78 1.62 7.46
N SER A 153 8.88 1.97 6.51
CA SER A 153 7.71 2.77 6.85
C SER A 153 6.83 2.10 7.93
N ALA A 154 6.39 2.88 8.90
CA ALA A 154 5.44 2.46 9.94
C ALA A 154 4.17 1.83 9.36
N ILE A 155 3.73 2.30 8.17
CA ILE A 155 2.56 1.78 7.47
C ILE A 155 2.73 0.30 7.13
N VAL A 156 3.92 -0.13 6.66
CA VAL A 156 4.23 -1.54 6.38
C VAL A 156 4.08 -2.39 7.64
N GLY A 157 4.61 -1.89 8.76
CA GLY A 157 4.49 -2.59 10.04
C GLY A 157 3.04 -2.79 10.45
N ALA A 158 2.26 -1.72 10.49
CA ALA A 158 0.84 -1.77 10.82
C ALA A 158 0.04 -2.69 9.88
N PHE A 159 0.34 -2.64 8.58
CA PHE A 159 -0.29 -3.51 7.59
C PHE A 159 0.01 -5.00 7.84
N LEU A 160 1.27 -5.36 8.09
CA LEU A 160 1.65 -6.74 8.41
C LEU A 160 0.96 -7.25 9.68
N ALA A 161 0.85 -6.42 10.71
CA ALA A 161 0.09 -6.75 11.91
C ALA A 161 -1.38 -7.04 11.58
N GLY A 162 -2.02 -6.19 10.78
CA GLY A 162 -3.40 -6.37 10.32
C GLY A 162 -3.61 -7.67 9.54
N VAL A 163 -2.68 -8.01 8.63
CA VAL A 163 -2.70 -9.28 7.88
C VAL A 163 -2.60 -10.49 8.83
N CYS A 164 -1.74 -10.42 9.84
CA CYS A 164 -1.62 -11.49 10.85
C CYS A 164 -2.90 -11.66 11.64
N VAL A 165 -3.51 -10.57 12.12
CA VAL A 165 -4.77 -10.60 12.88
C VAL A 165 -5.93 -11.14 12.03
N ASN A 166 -6.01 -10.78 10.76
CA ASN A 166 -7.09 -11.21 9.86
C ASN A 166 -7.05 -12.72 9.52
N ARG A 167 -5.92 -13.40 9.72
CA ARG A 167 -5.79 -14.85 9.46
C ARG A 167 -6.46 -15.73 10.51
N VAL A 168 -6.83 -15.18 11.66
CA VAL A 168 -7.40 -15.96 12.76
C VAL A 168 -8.92 -15.99 12.64
N SER A 169 -9.49 -17.18 12.71
CA SER A 169 -10.94 -17.38 12.91
C SER A 169 -11.29 -17.12 14.39
N LEU A 170 -11.36 -15.85 14.78
CA LEU A 170 -11.70 -15.44 16.12
C LEU A 170 -13.22 -15.45 16.31
N LYS A 171 -13.67 -15.82 17.51
CA LYS A 171 -15.10 -15.73 17.88
C LYS A 171 -15.60 -14.30 17.88
N HIS A 172 -14.72 -13.36 18.28
CA HIS A 172 -14.98 -11.92 18.34
C HIS A 172 -14.29 -11.15 17.18
N SER A 173 -14.04 -11.80 16.03
CA SER A 173 -13.43 -11.16 14.85
C SER A 173 -14.28 -10.02 14.30
N LEU A 174 -15.59 -10.06 14.51
CA LEU A 174 -16.51 -9.00 14.09
C LEU A 174 -16.24 -7.70 14.85
N ASP A 175 -16.00 -7.80 16.16
CA ASP A 175 -15.75 -6.62 17.01
C ASP A 175 -14.46 -5.90 16.62
N ILE A 176 -13.39 -6.66 16.27
CA ILE A 176 -12.14 -6.09 15.76
C ILE A 176 -12.38 -5.36 14.43
N LYS A 177 -13.16 -5.96 13.53
CA LYS A 177 -13.45 -5.36 12.22
C LYS A 177 -14.29 -4.09 12.35
N ILE A 178 -15.33 -4.12 13.19
CA ILE A 178 -16.18 -2.95 13.44
C ILE A 178 -15.37 -1.82 14.07
N GLY A 179 -14.56 -2.11 15.09
CA GLY A 179 -13.69 -1.12 15.71
C GLY A 179 -12.70 -0.51 14.73
N ALA A 180 -12.06 -1.33 13.89
CA ALA A 180 -11.16 -0.85 12.84
C ALA A 180 -11.89 0.01 11.78
N GLU A 181 -13.13 -0.34 11.42
CA GLU A 181 -13.96 0.42 10.48
C GLU A 181 -14.33 1.81 11.03
N TYR A 182 -14.69 1.92 12.32
CA TYR A 182 -14.93 3.22 12.95
C TYR A 182 -13.67 4.10 12.97
N LEU A 183 -12.52 3.54 13.33
CA LEU A 183 -11.27 4.29 13.27
C LEU A 183 -10.93 4.71 11.84
N TYR A 184 -11.12 3.83 10.87
CA TYR A 184 -10.89 4.15 9.46
C TYR A 184 -11.76 5.34 9.01
N ILE A 185 -13.05 5.36 9.32
CA ILE A 185 -13.97 6.45 8.95
C ILE A 185 -13.47 7.78 9.52
N ILE A 186 -13.09 7.81 10.80
CA ILE A 186 -12.63 9.03 11.47
C ILE A 186 -11.28 9.50 10.90
N PHE A 187 -10.28 8.61 10.90
CA PHE A 187 -8.92 8.98 10.49
C PHE A 187 -8.80 9.21 8.98
N ALA A 188 -9.56 8.50 8.15
CA ALA A 188 -9.59 8.75 6.72
C ALA A 188 -10.14 10.15 6.41
N ALA A 189 -11.22 10.58 7.08
CA ALA A 189 -11.76 11.92 6.91
C ALA A 189 -10.73 13.01 7.29
N ILE A 190 -10.08 12.86 8.45
CA ILE A 190 -9.03 13.77 8.93
C ILE A 190 -7.86 13.79 7.93
N PHE A 191 -7.42 12.63 7.45
CA PHE A 191 -6.32 12.50 6.50
C PHE A 191 -6.62 13.22 5.18
N PHE A 192 -7.79 12.98 4.56
CA PHE A 192 -8.14 13.64 3.30
C PHE A 192 -8.35 15.14 3.45
N VAL A 193 -8.92 15.61 4.56
CA VAL A 193 -9.04 17.04 4.85
C VAL A 193 -7.66 17.67 5.00
N SER A 194 -6.74 17.06 5.74
CA SER A 194 -5.37 17.57 5.91
C SER A 194 -4.60 17.62 4.58
N LEU A 195 -4.77 16.62 3.70
CA LEU A 195 -4.21 16.66 2.35
C LEU A 195 -4.82 17.80 1.52
N GLY A 196 -6.14 18.01 1.60
CA GLY A 196 -6.83 19.07 0.89
C GLY A 196 -6.36 20.48 1.30
N ILE A 197 -6.00 20.68 2.58
CA ILE A 197 -5.47 21.97 3.08
C ILE A 197 -4.08 22.27 2.50
N ILE A 198 -3.28 21.23 2.21
CA ILE A 198 -1.92 21.37 1.66
C ILE A 198 -1.97 21.75 0.17
N VAL A 199 -3.04 21.42 -0.53
CA VAL A 199 -3.20 21.72 -1.98
C VAL A 199 -3.47 23.20 -2.18
N ASP A 200 -2.53 23.89 -2.82
CA ASP A 200 -2.70 25.28 -3.25
C ASP A 200 -3.45 25.32 -4.59
N LEU A 201 -4.76 25.49 -4.50
CA LEU A 201 -5.62 25.59 -5.69
C LEU A 201 -5.34 26.86 -6.51
N GLN A 202 -4.95 27.96 -5.87
CA GLN A 202 -4.65 29.22 -6.56
C GLN A 202 -3.44 29.03 -7.49
N TYR A 203 -2.42 28.35 -7.03
CA TYR A 203 -1.22 28.01 -7.82
C TYR A 203 -1.53 27.19 -9.09
N LEU A 204 -2.53 26.32 -9.02
CA LEU A 204 -2.98 25.51 -10.18
C LEU A 204 -3.62 26.38 -11.27
N PHE A 205 -4.37 27.43 -10.89
CA PHE A 205 -5.01 28.35 -11.83
C PHE A 205 -4.05 29.38 -12.41
N GLU A 206 -3.02 29.76 -11.67
CA GLU A 206 -2.01 30.73 -12.11
C GLU A 206 -1.03 30.13 -13.15
N LYS A 207 -0.84 28.80 -13.16
CA LYS A 207 0.10 28.10 -14.04
C LYS A 207 -0.61 27.01 -14.87
N PRO A 208 -1.14 27.36 -16.06
CA PRO A 208 -1.83 26.40 -16.93
C PRO A 208 -0.95 25.19 -17.33
N GLU A 209 0.38 25.36 -17.35
CA GLU A 209 1.32 24.29 -17.66
C GLU A 209 1.24 23.11 -16.66
N ILE A 210 0.99 23.43 -15.37
CA ILE A 210 0.84 22.43 -14.33
C ILE A 210 -0.45 21.61 -14.54
N LEU A 211 -1.53 22.27 -15.00
CA LEU A 211 -2.77 21.58 -15.31
C LEU A 211 -2.59 20.57 -16.45
N TRP A 212 -1.87 20.96 -17.51
CA TRP A 212 -1.53 20.04 -18.59
C TRP A 212 -0.65 18.89 -18.12
N PHE A 213 0.32 19.17 -17.24
CA PHE A 213 1.12 18.11 -16.62
C PHE A 213 0.26 17.13 -15.83
N ILE A 214 -0.66 17.61 -15.00
CA ILE A 214 -1.56 16.76 -14.21
C ILE A 214 -2.42 15.86 -15.11
N ILE A 215 -3.01 16.43 -16.17
CA ILE A 215 -3.82 15.66 -17.13
C ILE A 215 -2.97 14.58 -17.81
N ALA A 216 -1.78 14.94 -18.28
CA ALA A 216 -0.85 14.00 -18.90
C ALA A 216 -0.40 12.92 -17.92
N LEU A 217 -0.12 13.29 -16.67
CA LEU A 217 0.27 12.36 -15.59
C LEU A 217 -0.84 11.35 -15.29
N ILE A 218 -2.10 11.80 -15.20
CA ILE A 218 -3.25 10.91 -15.01
C ILE A 218 -3.38 9.93 -16.19
N ALA A 219 -3.26 10.40 -17.43
CA ALA A 219 -3.31 9.54 -18.61
C ALA A 219 -2.18 8.49 -18.59
N VAL A 220 -0.96 8.91 -18.28
CA VAL A 220 0.21 8.01 -18.15
C VAL A 220 -0.01 7.02 -17.01
N ALA A 221 -0.52 7.45 -15.85
CA ALA A 221 -0.81 6.58 -14.73
C ALA A 221 -1.76 5.45 -15.12
N ILE A 222 -2.88 5.79 -15.78
CA ILE A 222 -3.88 4.79 -16.23
C ILE A 222 -3.25 3.83 -17.23
N VAL A 223 -2.59 4.33 -18.28
CA VAL A 223 -2.01 3.49 -19.33
C VAL A 223 -0.92 2.57 -18.77
N THR A 224 -0.03 3.10 -17.96
CA THR A 224 1.09 2.32 -17.40
C THR A 224 0.63 1.27 -16.39
N LYS A 225 -0.40 1.54 -15.61
CA LYS A 225 -1.02 0.53 -14.71
C LYS A 225 -1.74 -0.57 -15.52
N VAL A 226 -2.55 -0.19 -16.51
CA VAL A 226 -3.24 -1.17 -17.36
C VAL A 226 -2.25 -2.08 -18.10
N VAL A 227 -1.19 -1.50 -18.66
CA VAL A 227 -0.15 -2.26 -19.37
C VAL A 227 0.69 -3.06 -18.37
N GLY A 228 1.18 -2.44 -17.32
CA GLY A 228 2.08 -3.05 -16.34
C GLY A 228 1.47 -4.20 -15.53
N CYS A 229 0.16 -4.15 -15.28
CA CYS A 229 -0.54 -5.20 -14.54
C CYS A 229 -1.33 -6.14 -15.45
N GLY A 230 -2.01 -5.62 -16.49
CA GLY A 230 -2.86 -6.42 -17.35
C GLY A 230 -2.09 -7.30 -18.32
N LEU A 231 -1.01 -6.78 -18.92
CA LEU A 231 -0.24 -7.54 -19.92
C LEU A 231 0.42 -8.80 -19.33
N PRO A 232 1.13 -8.75 -18.19
CA PRO A 232 1.71 -9.95 -17.60
C PRO A 232 0.68 -11.01 -17.26
N VAL A 233 -0.44 -10.61 -16.68
CA VAL A 233 -1.52 -11.53 -16.28
C VAL A 233 -2.10 -12.25 -17.52
N ARG A 234 -2.20 -11.55 -18.64
CA ARG A 234 -2.58 -12.15 -19.92
C ARG A 234 -1.54 -13.16 -20.43
N LEU A 235 -0.26 -12.83 -20.32
CA LEU A 235 0.83 -13.73 -20.70
C LEU A 235 0.87 -15.01 -19.85
N PHE A 236 0.42 -14.94 -18.61
CA PHE A 236 0.26 -16.09 -17.72
C PHE A 236 -1.02 -16.89 -17.96
N GLY A 237 -1.75 -16.61 -19.05
CA GLY A 237 -2.88 -17.43 -19.51
C GLY A 237 -4.26 -16.97 -19.04
N MET A 238 -4.39 -15.81 -18.44
CA MET A 238 -5.68 -15.25 -18.09
C MET A 238 -6.40 -14.70 -19.34
N ASN A 239 -7.75 -14.79 -19.36
CA ASN A 239 -8.56 -14.25 -20.44
C ASN A 239 -8.34 -12.73 -20.61
N THR A 240 -8.44 -12.22 -21.84
CA THR A 240 -8.26 -10.79 -22.17
C THR A 240 -9.15 -9.88 -21.31
N ARG A 241 -10.41 -10.27 -21.10
CA ARG A 241 -11.36 -9.52 -20.28
C ARG A 241 -10.89 -9.42 -18.81
N ASP A 242 -10.50 -10.55 -18.24
CA ASP A 242 -10.05 -10.60 -16.85
C ASP A 242 -8.71 -9.89 -16.66
N SER A 243 -7.82 -9.97 -17.66
CA SER A 243 -6.54 -9.25 -17.68
C SER A 243 -6.74 -7.72 -17.70
N LEU A 244 -7.71 -7.22 -18.47
CA LEU A 244 -8.08 -5.80 -18.47
C LEU A 244 -8.67 -5.39 -17.13
N ILE A 245 -9.51 -6.23 -16.52
CA ILE A 245 -10.07 -5.97 -15.18
C ILE A 245 -8.94 -5.87 -14.15
N VAL A 246 -7.94 -6.76 -14.24
CA VAL A 246 -6.76 -6.69 -13.36
C VAL A 246 -5.97 -5.40 -13.60
N GLY A 247 -5.74 -5.03 -14.86
CA GLY A 247 -5.01 -3.80 -15.20
C GLY A 247 -5.69 -2.52 -14.74
N ILE A 248 -7.03 -2.47 -14.81
CA ILE A 248 -7.83 -1.30 -14.37
C ILE A 248 -8.02 -1.30 -12.85
N GLY A 249 -8.06 -2.48 -12.23
CA GLY A 249 -8.29 -2.62 -10.79
C GLY A 249 -7.03 -2.46 -9.93
N MET A 250 -5.86 -2.35 -10.56
CA MET A 250 -4.56 -2.07 -9.96
C MET A 250 -4.12 -0.63 -10.21
#